data_fc2633c96f4783adb5d8d14950424629
#
_entry.id   fc2633c96f4783adb5d8d14950424629
#
_cell.length_a   1.000
_cell.length_b   1.000
_cell.length_c   1.000
_cell.angle_alpha   90.00
_cell.angle_beta   90.00
_cell.angle_gamma   90.00
#
_symmetry.space_group_name_H-M   'P 1'
#
loop_
_entity.id
_entity.type
_entity.pdbx_description
1 polymer ?
#
loop_
_entity_poly.entity_id
_entity_poly.type
_entity_poly.pdbx_seq_one_letter_code
_entity_poly.pdbx_strand_id
1 'polypeptide(L)'
;MDEFNTTALPHLQAGEMLRYNLGLYDSVFTSKYGVDADRVCAALAEKFNAFGILTGDTDFLIYQISPDINIFWTKYFDWSSLNGVIFQREKIARHFGLKLEQMPIFASLNGNDIVTQKDLRSFHLKICDRNYENCRENYNFSLMKKIAVFVLNLRIDWYVN
;
A
#
# COMPACT_ATOMS: atom_id res chain seq x y z
N MET A 1 -3.50 -0.31 42.94
CA MET A 1 -4.42 -0.98 41.99
C MET A 1 -4.32 -0.16 40.72
N ASP A 2 -3.43 -0.57 39.84
CA ASP A 2 -3.18 0.17 38.62
C ASP A 2 -4.30 -0.18 37.64
N GLU A 3 -5.02 0.85 37.21
CA GLU A 3 -6.01 0.73 36.14
C GLU A 3 -5.29 0.35 34.84
N PHE A 4 -5.35 -0.93 34.50
CA PHE A 4 -4.95 -1.40 33.18
C PHE A 4 -5.83 -0.74 32.14
N ASN A 5 -5.23 0.09 31.31
CA ASN A 5 -5.89 0.77 30.21
C ASN A 5 -6.39 -0.28 29.20
N THR A 6 -7.66 -0.62 29.27
CA THR A 6 -8.32 -1.75 28.56
C THR A 6 -8.47 -1.53 27.05
N THR A 7 -8.01 -0.41 26.48
CA THR A 7 -8.16 -0.09 25.07
C THR A 7 -7.16 -0.81 24.15
N ALA A 8 -6.05 -1.32 24.66
CA ALA A 8 -5.05 -2.07 23.88
C ALA A 8 -5.35 -3.59 23.80
N LEU A 9 -6.14 -4.11 24.73
CA LEU A 9 -6.46 -5.54 24.83
C LEU A 9 -7.27 -6.13 23.66
N PRO A 10 -8.25 -5.45 23.06
CA PRO A 10 -9.04 -6.03 21.97
C PRO A 10 -8.22 -6.41 20.76
N HIS A 11 -7.21 -5.63 20.40
CA HIS A 11 -6.35 -5.91 19.24
C HIS A 11 -5.41 -7.09 19.47
N LEU A 12 -4.84 -7.19 20.67
CA LEU A 12 -4.02 -8.35 21.07
C LEU A 12 -4.84 -9.63 21.14
N GLN A 13 -6.05 -9.55 21.74
CA GLN A 13 -6.96 -10.69 21.80
C GLN A 13 -7.44 -11.14 20.44
N ALA A 14 -7.75 -10.22 19.52
CA ALA A 14 -8.12 -10.55 18.15
C ALA A 14 -6.98 -11.27 17.41
N GLY A 15 -5.73 -10.83 17.57
CA GLY A 15 -4.55 -11.49 17.02
C GLY A 15 -4.35 -12.90 17.58
N GLU A 16 -4.48 -13.09 18.89
CA GLU A 16 -4.38 -14.40 19.54
C GLU A 16 -5.51 -15.34 19.14
N MET A 17 -6.75 -14.85 19.06
CA MET A 17 -7.88 -15.63 18.56
C MET A 17 -7.70 -16.05 17.11
N LEU A 18 -7.16 -15.16 16.26
CA LEU A 18 -6.87 -15.49 14.86
C LEU A 18 -5.83 -16.60 14.78
N ARG A 19 -4.75 -16.51 15.56
CA ARG A 19 -3.73 -17.56 15.66
C ARG A 19 -4.33 -18.89 16.07
N TYR A 20 -5.14 -18.89 17.13
CA TYR A 20 -5.79 -20.10 17.65
C TYR A 20 -6.72 -20.73 16.61
N ASN A 21 -7.56 -19.93 15.97
CA ASN A 21 -8.54 -20.41 14.99
C ASN A 21 -7.89 -20.92 13.69
N LEU A 22 -6.77 -20.35 13.28
CA LEU A 22 -6.05 -20.81 12.10
C LEU A 22 -5.23 -22.06 12.36
N GLY A 23 -4.96 -22.43 13.63
CA GLY A 23 -4.13 -23.59 13.99
C GLY A 23 -2.69 -23.51 13.43
N LEU A 24 -2.22 -22.33 13.07
CA LEU A 24 -1.00 -22.08 12.30
C LEU A 24 0.08 -21.44 13.18
N TYR A 25 0.27 -21.94 14.41
CA TYR A 25 1.24 -21.34 15.35
C TYR A 25 2.66 -21.21 14.75
N ASP A 26 3.09 -22.19 13.98
CA ASP A 26 4.43 -22.20 13.39
C ASP A 26 4.52 -21.28 12.15
N SER A 27 3.39 -20.87 11.60
CA SER A 27 3.30 -20.03 10.38
C SER A 27 2.89 -18.58 10.69
N VAL A 28 2.72 -18.22 11.96
CA VAL A 28 2.36 -16.87 12.37
C VAL A 28 3.61 -16.08 12.77
N PHE A 29 3.87 -15.00 12.04
CA PHE A 29 4.97 -14.09 12.30
C PHE A 29 4.43 -12.79 12.89
N THR A 30 5.11 -12.28 13.90
CA THR A 30 4.82 -10.97 14.48
C THR A 30 5.98 -10.03 14.22
N SER A 31 5.69 -8.80 13.79
CA SER A 31 6.70 -7.76 13.73
C SER A 31 7.13 -7.35 15.14
N LYS A 32 8.40 -6.99 15.30
CA LYS A 32 8.88 -6.39 16.56
C LYS A 32 8.26 -5.00 16.72
N TYR A 33 8.09 -4.58 17.97
CA TYR A 33 7.64 -3.22 18.27
C TYR A 33 8.51 -2.17 17.53
N GLY A 34 7.86 -1.22 16.88
CA GLY A 34 8.52 -0.18 16.08
C GLY A 34 8.97 -0.59 14.68
N VAL A 35 8.73 -1.85 14.26
CA VAL A 35 8.98 -2.29 12.88
C VAL A 35 7.65 -2.34 12.13
N ASP A 36 7.63 -1.73 10.96
CA ASP A 36 6.50 -1.74 10.05
C ASP A 36 6.14 -3.18 9.64
N ALA A 37 4.90 -3.59 9.95
CA ALA A 37 4.42 -4.93 9.70
C ALA A 37 4.33 -5.26 8.22
N ASP A 38 3.99 -4.30 7.38
CA ASP A 38 3.85 -4.50 5.93
C ASP A 38 5.21 -4.75 5.28
N ARG A 39 6.26 -4.04 5.73
CA ARG A 39 7.63 -4.33 5.29
C ARG A 39 8.08 -5.73 5.69
N VAL A 40 7.72 -6.17 6.89
CA VAL A 40 8.02 -7.54 7.34
C VAL A 40 7.26 -8.55 6.50
N CYS A 41 5.98 -8.30 6.23
CA CYS A 41 5.16 -9.15 5.37
C CYS A 41 5.75 -9.26 3.95
N ALA A 42 6.13 -8.14 3.34
CA ALA A 42 6.78 -8.13 2.03
C ALA A 42 8.09 -8.94 2.03
N ALA A 43 8.94 -8.72 3.04
CA ALA A 43 10.21 -9.46 3.17
C ALA A 43 10.02 -10.97 3.39
N LEU A 44 8.98 -11.37 4.13
CA LEU A 44 8.63 -12.77 4.33
C LEU A 44 8.09 -13.40 3.05
N ALA A 45 7.25 -12.68 2.30
CA ALA A 45 6.74 -13.13 1.01
C ALA A 45 7.90 -13.43 0.03
N GLU A 46 8.89 -12.55 -0.06
CA GLU A 46 10.13 -12.77 -0.81
C GLU A 46 10.91 -13.98 -0.32
N LYS A 47 11.18 -14.02 0.99
CA LYS A 47 11.98 -15.07 1.62
C LYS A 47 11.41 -16.47 1.38
N PHE A 48 10.09 -16.59 1.43
CA PHE A 48 9.40 -17.88 1.28
C PHE A 48 8.91 -18.13 -0.15
N ASN A 49 9.22 -17.24 -1.09
CA ASN A 49 8.72 -17.29 -2.45
C ASN A 49 7.20 -17.54 -2.47
N ALA A 50 6.49 -16.70 -1.73
CA ALA A 50 5.05 -16.83 -1.54
C ALA A 50 4.30 -16.66 -2.87
N PHE A 51 3.22 -17.42 -3.05
CA PHE A 51 2.34 -17.27 -4.21
C PHE A 51 1.71 -15.88 -4.29
N GLY A 52 1.46 -15.26 -3.14
CA GLY A 52 0.90 -13.91 -3.08
C GLY A 52 0.75 -13.38 -1.67
N ILE A 53 0.44 -12.10 -1.60
CA ILE A 53 0.12 -11.36 -0.38
C ILE A 53 -1.36 -11.02 -0.43
N LEU A 54 -2.11 -11.36 0.62
CA LEU A 54 -3.50 -10.97 0.81
C LEU A 54 -3.56 -9.81 1.80
N THR A 55 -3.93 -8.63 1.31
CA THR A 55 -3.87 -7.39 2.09
C THR A 55 -5.07 -6.48 1.86
N GLY A 56 -5.35 -5.58 2.78
CA GLY A 56 -6.25 -4.44 2.60
C GLY A 56 -5.50 -3.13 2.35
N ASP A 57 -4.15 -3.18 2.33
CA ASP A 57 -3.31 -2.00 2.24
C ASP A 57 -2.77 -1.78 0.82
N THR A 58 -2.83 -0.53 0.35
CA THR A 58 -2.35 -0.12 -0.98
C THR A 58 -0.84 -0.01 -1.07
N ASP A 59 -0.13 0.05 0.05
CA ASP A 59 1.32 0.25 0.08
C ASP A 59 2.08 -0.90 -0.56
N PHE A 60 1.50 -2.10 -0.58
CA PHE A 60 2.07 -3.24 -1.31
C PHE A 60 2.17 -3.03 -2.83
N LEU A 61 1.45 -2.04 -3.39
CA LEU A 61 1.58 -1.68 -4.80
C LEU A 61 2.89 -0.92 -5.11
N ILE A 62 3.54 -0.37 -4.09
CA ILE A 62 4.77 0.42 -4.23
C ILE A 62 6.02 -0.26 -3.64
N TYR A 63 5.86 -1.33 -2.86
CA TYR A 63 7.00 -2.09 -2.36
C TYR A 63 7.76 -2.79 -3.52
N GLN A 64 9.07 -2.88 -3.35
CA GLN A 64 9.92 -3.69 -4.24
C GLN A 64 9.81 -5.16 -3.83
N ILE A 65 8.85 -5.86 -4.38
CA ILE A 65 8.66 -7.31 -4.27
C ILE A 65 8.70 -7.93 -5.65
N SER A 66 9.09 -9.21 -5.73
CA SER A 66 9.14 -9.96 -6.98
C SER A 66 7.84 -9.82 -7.79
N PRO A 67 7.92 -9.67 -9.12
CA PRO A 67 6.74 -9.65 -9.97
C PRO A 67 5.94 -10.95 -9.94
N ASP A 68 6.56 -12.06 -9.50
CA ASP A 68 5.90 -13.37 -9.38
C ASP A 68 5.01 -13.46 -8.14
N ILE A 69 5.14 -12.52 -7.18
CA ILE A 69 4.29 -12.46 -5.99
C ILE A 69 3.04 -11.65 -6.29
N ASN A 70 1.90 -12.33 -6.30
CA ASN A 70 0.60 -11.70 -6.56
C ASN A 70 0.14 -10.88 -5.37
N ILE A 71 -0.57 -9.77 -5.63
CA ILE A 71 -1.22 -8.98 -4.59
C ILE A 71 -2.73 -9.18 -4.72
N PHE A 72 -3.35 -9.72 -3.67
CA PHE A 72 -4.78 -9.90 -3.56
C PHE A 72 -5.36 -8.90 -2.58
N TRP A 73 -6.48 -8.29 -2.94
CA TRP A 73 -7.17 -7.36 -2.06
C TRP A 73 -8.23 -8.09 -1.23
N THR A 74 -8.15 -8.00 0.08
CA THR A 74 -9.09 -8.67 1.01
C THR A 74 -10.55 -8.37 0.70
N LYS A 75 -10.86 -7.14 0.27
CA LYS A 75 -12.23 -6.71 -0.10
C LYS A 75 -12.82 -7.49 -1.28
N TYR A 76 -11.96 -7.98 -2.18
CA TYR A 76 -12.38 -8.69 -3.39
C TYR A 76 -11.97 -10.16 -3.37
N PHE A 77 -11.71 -10.69 -2.17
CA PHE A 77 -11.35 -12.08 -1.96
C PHE A 77 -12.56 -12.86 -1.43
N ASP A 78 -12.97 -13.88 -2.17
CA ASP A 78 -14.02 -14.81 -1.73
C ASP A 78 -13.38 -15.96 -0.95
N TRP A 79 -13.61 -15.96 0.34
CA TRP A 79 -13.07 -16.96 1.26
C TRP A 79 -13.66 -18.34 1.07
N SER A 80 -14.86 -18.46 0.50
CA SER A 80 -15.55 -19.75 0.31
C SER A 80 -15.00 -20.51 -0.90
N SER A 81 -14.72 -19.80 -1.96
CA SER A 81 -14.19 -20.37 -3.21
C SER A 81 -12.67 -20.18 -3.38
N LEU A 82 -12.03 -19.45 -2.47
CA LEU A 82 -10.62 -19.04 -2.52
C LEU A 82 -10.25 -18.29 -3.82
N ASN A 83 -11.22 -17.55 -4.36
CA ASN A 83 -11.01 -16.73 -5.55
C ASN A 83 -10.80 -15.26 -5.16
N GLY A 84 -9.96 -14.57 -5.91
CA GLY A 84 -9.68 -13.16 -5.67
C GLY A 84 -9.22 -12.42 -6.90
N VAL A 85 -9.29 -11.10 -6.81
CA VAL A 85 -8.78 -10.21 -7.85
C VAL A 85 -7.29 -9.97 -7.60
N ILE A 86 -6.47 -10.24 -8.59
CA ILE A 86 -5.03 -9.96 -8.55
C ILE A 86 -4.78 -8.53 -9.01
N PHE A 87 -4.09 -7.76 -8.18
CA PHE A 87 -3.59 -6.44 -8.51
C PHE A 87 -2.18 -6.54 -9.08
N GLN A 88 -2.05 -6.31 -10.37
CA GLN A 88 -0.76 -6.32 -11.06
C GLN A 88 -0.18 -4.91 -11.08
N ARG A 89 0.87 -4.71 -10.32
CA ARG A 89 1.56 -3.41 -10.15
C ARG A 89 1.97 -2.81 -11.48
N GLU A 90 2.49 -3.64 -12.39
CA GLU A 90 2.90 -3.22 -13.73
C GLU A 90 1.73 -2.70 -14.57
N LYS A 91 0.54 -3.30 -14.43
CA LYS A 91 -0.66 -2.82 -15.13
C LYS A 91 -1.14 -1.50 -14.54
N ILE A 92 -1.05 -1.34 -13.22
CA ILE A 92 -1.41 -0.09 -12.56
C ILE A 92 -0.46 1.03 -12.97
N ALA A 93 0.86 0.79 -12.90
CA ALA A 93 1.85 1.75 -13.36
C ALA A 93 1.63 2.14 -14.82
N ARG A 94 1.45 1.16 -15.70
CA ARG A 94 1.19 1.37 -17.14
C ARG A 94 -0.09 2.15 -17.40
N HIS A 95 -1.13 1.95 -16.58
CA HIS A 95 -2.38 2.72 -16.71
C HIS A 95 -2.16 4.22 -16.54
N PHE A 96 -1.18 4.62 -15.73
CA PHE A 96 -0.76 6.00 -15.56
C PHE A 96 0.41 6.40 -16.48
N GLY A 97 0.87 5.51 -17.36
CA GLY A 97 2.04 5.71 -18.22
C GLY A 97 3.37 5.67 -17.49
N LEU A 98 3.38 5.20 -16.25
CA LEU A 98 4.55 5.16 -15.37
C LEU A 98 5.31 3.82 -15.48
N LYS A 99 6.59 3.85 -15.11
CA LYS A 99 7.38 2.67 -14.79
C LYS A 99 7.18 2.30 -13.31
N LEU A 100 7.46 1.05 -12.95
CA LEU A 100 7.35 0.61 -11.54
C LEU A 100 8.22 1.43 -10.59
N GLU A 101 9.44 1.79 -11.02
CA GLU A 101 10.38 2.56 -10.22
C GLU A 101 9.86 3.99 -9.91
N GLN A 102 8.89 4.47 -10.69
CA GLN A 102 8.26 5.78 -10.49
C GLN A 102 7.06 5.72 -9.53
N MET A 103 6.54 4.53 -9.24
CA MET A 103 5.35 4.36 -8.40
C MET A 103 5.53 4.90 -6.98
N PRO A 104 6.68 4.73 -6.28
CA PRO A 104 6.86 5.30 -4.95
C PRO A 104 6.73 6.84 -4.93
N ILE A 105 7.33 7.54 -5.90
CA ILE A 105 7.20 9.01 -6.01
C ILE A 105 5.77 9.38 -6.37
N PHE A 106 5.15 8.67 -7.30
CA PHE A 106 3.76 8.88 -7.66
C PHE A 106 2.84 8.75 -6.43
N ALA A 107 3.00 7.69 -5.64
CA ALA A 107 2.22 7.48 -4.42
C ALA A 107 2.47 8.59 -3.39
N SER A 108 3.73 8.96 -3.14
CA SER A 108 4.07 10.04 -2.20
C SER A 108 3.47 11.38 -2.60
N LEU A 109 3.42 11.70 -3.90
CA LEU A 109 2.83 12.93 -4.40
C LEU A 109 1.29 12.92 -4.43
N ASN A 110 0.65 11.75 -4.32
CA ASN A 110 -0.79 11.64 -4.08
C ASN A 110 -1.16 11.83 -2.60
N GLY A 111 -0.20 11.68 -1.71
CA GLY A 111 -0.36 11.71 -0.27
C GLY A 111 -0.44 10.32 0.33
N ASN A 112 0.28 10.13 1.42
CA ASN A 112 0.33 8.93 2.23
C ASN A 112 0.38 9.30 3.72
N ASP A 113 0.63 8.33 4.58
CA ASP A 113 0.69 8.53 6.04
C ASP A 113 1.85 9.41 6.49
N ILE A 114 2.92 9.50 5.68
CA ILE A 114 4.12 10.31 5.98
C ILE A 114 3.99 11.72 5.40
N VAL A 115 3.57 11.81 4.13
CA VAL A 115 3.38 13.07 3.41
C VAL A 115 1.89 13.23 3.13
N THR A 116 1.22 14.04 3.95
CA THR A 116 -0.24 14.14 3.89
C THR A 116 -0.71 14.99 2.70
N GLN A 117 -1.96 14.80 2.30
CA GLN A 117 -2.57 15.65 1.28
C GLN A 117 -2.58 17.15 1.67
N LYS A 118 -2.57 17.44 2.98
CA LYS A 118 -2.49 18.82 3.48
C LYS A 118 -1.12 19.43 3.18
N ASP A 119 -0.05 18.65 3.38
CA ASP A 119 1.32 19.08 3.07
C ASP A 119 1.52 19.32 1.59
N LEU A 120 0.86 18.52 0.75
CA LEU A 120 0.92 18.61 -0.70
C LEU A 120 -0.03 19.61 -1.33
N ARG A 121 -0.87 20.29 -0.55
CA ARG A 121 -1.91 21.18 -1.08
C ARG A 121 -1.36 22.24 -2.04
N SER A 122 -0.25 22.88 -1.71
CA SER A 122 0.36 23.92 -2.54
C SER A 122 0.87 23.35 -3.87
N PHE A 123 1.40 22.14 -3.86
CA PHE A 123 1.81 21.40 -5.06
C PHE A 123 0.59 21.02 -5.91
N HIS A 124 -0.45 20.44 -5.31
CA HIS A 124 -1.68 20.06 -6.02
C HIS A 124 -2.37 21.26 -6.66
N LEU A 125 -2.42 22.41 -5.99
CA LEU A 125 -2.96 23.65 -6.57
C LEU A 125 -2.17 24.10 -7.80
N LYS A 126 -0.85 23.99 -7.80
CA LYS A 126 -0.01 24.35 -8.93
C LYS A 126 -0.26 23.47 -10.15
N ILE A 127 -0.35 22.14 -9.97
CA ILE A 127 -0.55 21.21 -11.09
C ILE A 127 -2.00 21.17 -11.58
N CYS A 128 -2.97 21.62 -10.78
CA CYS A 128 -4.38 21.65 -11.14
C CYS A 128 -4.87 23.00 -11.72
N ASP A 129 -3.96 23.98 -11.93
CA ASP A 129 -4.29 25.28 -12.55
C ASP A 129 -5.50 25.96 -11.91
N ARG A 130 -5.53 26.11 -10.60
CA ARG A 130 -6.61 26.68 -9.79
C ARG A 130 -7.94 25.91 -9.78
N ASN A 131 -8.05 24.80 -10.50
CA ASN A 131 -9.26 23.96 -10.51
C ASN A 131 -9.16 22.77 -9.51
N TYR A 132 -8.47 22.97 -8.41
CA TYR A 132 -8.23 21.93 -7.40
C TYR A 132 -9.51 21.35 -6.80
N GLU A 133 -10.51 22.19 -6.52
CA GLU A 133 -11.79 21.74 -5.95
C GLU A 133 -12.49 20.76 -6.91
N ASN A 134 -12.55 21.08 -8.19
CA ASN A 134 -13.13 20.19 -9.20
C ASN A 134 -12.30 18.92 -9.42
N CYS A 135 -10.98 18.98 -9.22
CA CYS A 135 -10.11 17.79 -9.27
C CYS A 135 -10.35 16.85 -8.08
N ARG A 136 -10.76 17.39 -6.94
CA ARG A 136 -10.99 16.66 -5.69
C ARG A 136 -12.39 16.02 -5.65
N GLU A 137 -13.43 16.71 -6.13
CA GLU A 137 -14.81 16.22 -6.09
C GLU A 137 -15.05 15.00 -6.99
N ASN A 138 -14.31 14.87 -8.10
CA ASN A 138 -14.34 13.70 -8.99
C ASN A 138 -13.39 12.59 -8.58
N TYR A 139 -13.26 12.36 -7.27
CA TYR A 139 -12.41 11.31 -6.70
C TYR A 139 -11.07 11.19 -7.41
N ASN A 140 -10.20 12.16 -7.17
CA ASN A 140 -8.75 12.11 -7.36
C ASN A 140 -8.20 11.58 -8.70
N PHE A 141 -9.01 11.01 -9.59
CA PHE A 141 -8.48 10.43 -10.83
C PHE A 141 -7.87 11.50 -11.74
N SER A 142 -8.47 12.68 -11.79
CA SER A 142 -7.93 13.82 -12.55
C SER A 142 -6.63 14.32 -11.93
N LEU A 143 -6.57 14.41 -10.60
CA LEU A 143 -5.35 14.77 -9.87
C LEU A 143 -4.25 13.72 -10.08
N MET A 144 -4.58 12.44 -9.94
CA MET A 144 -3.64 11.34 -10.15
C MET A 144 -3.03 11.38 -11.56
N LYS A 145 -3.82 11.63 -12.59
CA LYS A 145 -3.30 11.78 -13.97
C LYS A 145 -2.34 12.95 -14.09
N LYS A 146 -2.63 14.08 -13.47
CA LYS A 146 -1.74 15.25 -13.50
C LYS A 146 -0.44 15.00 -12.74
N ILE A 147 -0.51 14.31 -11.59
CA ILE A 147 0.67 13.87 -10.85
C ILE A 147 1.49 12.89 -11.70
N ALA A 148 0.86 11.94 -12.37
CA ALA A 148 1.56 11.00 -13.25
C ALA A 148 2.33 11.73 -14.37
N VAL A 149 1.67 12.69 -15.03
CA VAL A 149 2.33 13.54 -16.06
C VAL A 149 3.51 14.32 -15.46
N PHE A 150 3.35 14.85 -14.24
CA PHE A 150 4.45 15.52 -13.55
C PHE A 150 5.62 14.56 -13.29
N VAL A 151 5.35 13.37 -12.77
CA VAL A 151 6.37 12.33 -12.48
C VAL A 151 7.09 11.89 -13.75
N LEU A 152 6.37 11.74 -14.88
CA LEU A 152 6.96 11.40 -16.17
C LEU A 152 7.96 12.46 -16.66
N ASN A 153 7.72 13.73 -16.35
CA ASN A 153 8.58 14.85 -16.76
C ASN A 153 9.74 15.09 -15.77
N LEU A 154 9.78 14.40 -14.63
CA LEU A 154 10.91 14.48 -13.72
C LEU A 154 12.13 13.82 -14.37
N ARG A 155 13.19 14.61 -14.56
CA ARG A 155 14.52 14.10 -14.94
C ARG A 155 15.22 13.61 -13.69
N ILE A 156 14.91 12.39 -13.27
CA ILE A 156 15.56 11.72 -12.14
C ILE A 156 16.33 10.54 -12.71
N ASP A 157 17.63 10.46 -12.40
CA ASP A 157 18.39 9.25 -12.67
C ASP A 157 17.94 8.18 -11.67
N TRP A 158 17.08 7.30 -12.16
CA TRP A 158 16.46 6.20 -11.38
C TRP A 158 17.44 5.06 -11.07
N TYR A 159 18.72 5.27 -11.27
CA TYR A 159 19.75 4.29 -10.93
C TYR A 159 19.94 4.27 -9.41
N VAL A 160 19.23 3.37 -8.77
CA VAL A 160 19.57 2.93 -7.41
C VAL A 160 20.58 1.80 -7.58
N ASN A 161 21.82 2.06 -7.17
CA ASN A 161 22.85 1.03 -7.03
C ASN A 161 22.46 0.02 -5.93
#